data_ea6dc6ad618d93bc4b368f15e0ef44f3
#
_entry.id   ea6dc6ad618d93bc4b368f15e0ef44f3
#
_cell.length_a   1.000
_cell.length_b   1.000
_cell.length_c   1.000
_cell.angle_alpha   90.00
_cell.angle_beta   90.00
_cell.angle_gamma   90.00
#
_symmetry.space_group_name_H-M   'P 1'
#
loop_
_entity.id
_entity.type
_entity.pdbx_description
1 polymer ?
#
loop_
_entity_poly.entity_id
_entity_poly.type
_entity_poly.pdbx_seq_one_letter_code
_entity_poly.pdbx_strand_id
1 'polypeptide(L)'
;MAAFERAQSKVREEGITVVAASTDPVEKAKETVSEHSLTFPIGCGLPLKEAAASLGAFYEERRNILQSTGFLVRPDKTIAVSQYSSGPIGRLVWQDVLGLVQFYKKSAK
;
A
#
# COMPACT_ATOMS: atom_id res chain seq x y z
N MET A 1 2.30 6.59 3.13
CA MET A 1 0.86 6.90 2.95
C MET A 1 0.61 8.36 2.56
N ALA A 2 1.23 9.32 3.27
CA ALA A 2 1.02 10.73 2.97
C ALA A 2 1.39 11.13 1.53
N ALA A 3 2.44 10.53 0.97
CA ALA A 3 2.84 10.80 -0.41
C ALA A 3 1.76 10.37 -1.41
N PHE A 4 1.13 9.21 -1.21
CA PHE A 4 0.02 8.75 -2.04
C PHE A 4 -1.20 9.65 -1.90
N GLU A 5 -1.48 10.15 -0.70
CA GLU A 5 -2.58 11.09 -0.50
C GLU A 5 -2.34 12.40 -1.26
N ARG A 6 -1.12 12.94 -1.22
CA ARG A 6 -0.77 14.16 -1.96
C ARG A 6 -0.85 13.97 -3.48
N ALA A 7 -0.64 12.74 -3.96
CA ALA A 7 -0.70 12.41 -5.39
C ALA A 7 -2.08 11.87 -5.82
N GLN A 8 -3.08 11.89 -4.94
CA GLN A 8 -4.37 11.23 -5.13
C GLN A 8 -5.06 11.63 -6.43
N SER A 9 -5.05 12.91 -6.78
CA SER A 9 -5.67 13.35 -8.04
C SER A 9 -4.99 12.74 -9.26
N LYS A 10 -3.67 12.65 -9.26
CA LYS A 10 -2.89 12.08 -10.37
C LYS A 10 -3.15 10.59 -10.55
N VAL A 11 -3.16 9.82 -9.46
CA VAL A 11 -3.39 8.38 -9.52
C VAL A 11 -4.84 8.08 -9.89
N ARG A 12 -5.81 8.86 -9.42
CA ARG A 12 -7.22 8.71 -9.80
C ARG A 12 -7.45 8.97 -11.29
N GLU A 13 -6.76 9.94 -11.88
CA GLU A 13 -6.86 10.21 -13.32
C GLU A 13 -6.48 8.99 -14.16
N GLU A 14 -5.56 8.16 -13.66
CA GLU A 14 -5.17 6.90 -14.31
C GLU A 14 -6.05 5.71 -13.91
N GLY A 15 -7.12 5.94 -13.15
CA GLY A 15 -8.02 4.88 -12.71
C GLY A 15 -7.49 4.01 -11.59
N ILE A 16 -6.53 4.52 -10.82
CA ILE A 16 -5.91 3.79 -9.71
C ILE A 16 -6.64 4.11 -8.41
N THR A 17 -7.05 3.07 -7.68
CA THR A 17 -7.60 3.18 -6.33
C THR A 17 -6.56 2.75 -5.31
N VAL A 18 -6.36 3.53 -4.27
CA VAL A 18 -5.41 3.24 -3.21
C VAL A 18 -6.15 2.70 -1.99
N VAL A 19 -5.65 1.62 -1.41
CA VAL A 19 -6.08 1.11 -0.11
C VAL A 19 -4.83 0.74 0.68
N ALA A 20 -4.88 0.90 1.99
CA ALA A 20 -3.77 0.55 2.85
C ALA A 20 -4.28 -0.21 4.07
N ALA A 21 -3.38 -0.91 4.75
CA ALA A 21 -3.71 -1.64 5.97
C ALA A 21 -2.47 -1.76 6.86
N SER A 22 -2.70 -1.86 8.16
CA SER A 22 -1.62 -2.01 9.13
C SER A 22 -2.03 -2.90 10.30
N THR A 23 -1.03 -3.26 11.12
CA THR A 23 -1.25 -3.97 12.38
C THR A 23 -1.65 -3.04 13.53
N ASP A 24 -1.65 -1.72 13.30
CA ASP A 24 -1.97 -0.74 14.32
C ASP A 24 -3.38 -0.91 14.86
N PRO A 25 -3.61 -0.64 16.16
CA PRO A 25 -4.97 -0.61 16.70
C PRO A 25 -5.77 0.54 16.06
N VAL A 26 -7.11 0.46 16.18
CA VAL A 26 -8.01 1.41 15.51
C VAL A 26 -7.74 2.87 15.91
N GLU A 27 -7.39 3.13 17.16
CA GLU A 27 -7.07 4.48 17.64
C GLU A 27 -5.84 5.06 16.93
N LYS A 28 -4.81 4.24 16.75
CA LYS A 28 -3.58 4.63 16.05
C LYS A 28 -3.86 4.88 14.56
N ALA A 29 -4.67 4.03 13.95
CA ALA A 29 -5.06 4.19 12.55
C ALA A 29 -5.85 5.49 12.35
N LYS A 30 -6.76 5.82 13.27
CA LYS A 30 -7.52 7.08 13.24
C LYS A 30 -6.60 8.30 13.37
N GLU A 31 -5.59 8.24 14.23
CA GLU A 31 -4.60 9.30 14.37
C GLU A 31 -3.85 9.52 13.05
N THR A 32 -3.43 8.44 12.39
CA THR A 32 -2.73 8.52 11.11
C THR A 32 -3.60 9.16 10.03
N VAL A 33 -4.87 8.75 9.94
CA VAL A 33 -5.83 9.33 9.00
C VAL A 33 -5.99 10.83 9.25
N SER A 34 -6.18 11.22 10.50
CA SER A 34 -6.35 12.62 10.90
C SER A 34 -5.09 13.45 10.64
N GLU A 35 -3.93 12.94 11.05
CA GLU A 35 -2.65 13.63 10.93
C GLU A 35 -2.27 13.93 9.47
N HIS A 36 -2.54 12.99 8.56
CA HIS A 36 -2.19 13.11 7.14
C HIS A 36 -3.38 13.42 6.24
N SER A 37 -4.57 13.61 6.81
CA SER A 37 -5.81 13.89 6.07
C SER A 37 -6.06 12.87 4.96
N LEU A 38 -5.90 11.57 5.28
CA LEU A 38 -6.03 10.50 4.30
C LEU A 38 -7.48 10.32 3.86
N THR A 39 -7.70 10.18 2.57
CA THR A 39 -9.03 9.98 1.97
C THR A 39 -9.26 8.58 1.43
N PHE A 40 -8.21 7.76 1.31
CA PHE A 40 -8.36 6.37 0.89
C PHE A 40 -8.56 5.43 2.10
N PRO A 41 -9.19 4.24 1.89
CA PRO A 41 -9.45 3.32 2.99
C PRO A 41 -8.20 2.79 3.67
N ILE A 42 -8.22 2.73 4.99
CA ILE A 42 -7.13 2.19 5.81
C ILE A 42 -7.68 1.06 6.68
N GLY A 43 -7.23 -0.16 6.42
CA GLY A 43 -7.47 -1.28 7.31
C GLY A 43 -6.55 -1.22 8.54
N CYS A 44 -6.99 -1.75 9.66
CA CYS A 44 -6.20 -1.73 10.90
C CYS A 44 -6.38 -3.03 11.68
N GLY A 45 -5.55 -3.21 12.70
CA GLY A 45 -5.65 -4.36 13.58
C GLY A 45 -5.35 -5.71 12.93
N LEU A 46 -4.57 -5.74 11.84
CA LEU A 46 -4.21 -6.99 11.19
C LEU A 46 -3.43 -7.90 12.15
N PRO A 47 -3.79 -9.20 12.24
CA PRO A 47 -2.98 -10.14 13.02
C PRO A 47 -1.63 -10.35 12.33
N LEU A 48 -0.55 -10.04 13.05
CA LEU A 48 0.80 -9.91 12.47
C LEU A 48 1.25 -11.16 11.69
N LYS A 49 1.29 -12.30 12.36
CA LYS A 49 1.83 -13.52 11.75
C LYS A 49 0.96 -14.05 10.62
N GLU A 50 -0.36 -14.00 10.79
CA GLU A 50 -1.32 -14.44 9.79
C GLU A 50 -1.28 -13.55 8.56
N ALA A 51 -1.23 -12.23 8.75
CA ALA A 51 -1.11 -11.28 7.65
C ALA A 51 0.22 -11.46 6.92
N ALA A 52 1.32 -11.62 7.65
CA ALA A 52 2.63 -11.86 7.06
C ALA A 52 2.64 -13.13 6.21
N ALA A 53 2.05 -14.21 6.71
CA ALA A 53 1.97 -15.48 5.98
C ALA A 53 1.12 -15.35 4.71
N SER A 54 -0.04 -14.70 4.81
CA SER A 54 -0.95 -14.53 3.68
C SER A 54 -0.37 -13.66 2.56
N LEU A 55 0.40 -12.64 2.93
CA LEU A 55 0.98 -11.67 1.97
C LEU A 55 2.39 -12.06 1.53
N GLY A 56 3.04 -12.96 2.24
CA GLY A 56 4.45 -13.25 2.04
C GLY A 56 5.36 -12.13 2.56
N ALA A 57 4.87 -11.32 3.49
CA ALA A 57 5.57 -10.14 3.97
C ALA A 57 6.53 -10.47 5.11
N PHE A 58 7.61 -9.68 5.24
CA PHE A 58 8.49 -9.71 6.39
C PHE A 58 7.83 -8.99 7.57
N TYR A 59 8.15 -9.41 8.79
CA TYR A 59 7.56 -8.82 9.98
C TYR A 59 8.55 -8.80 11.15
N GLU A 60 8.26 -7.97 12.16
CA GLU A 60 9.02 -7.87 13.39
C GLU A 60 8.08 -8.04 14.59
N GLU A 61 8.25 -9.13 15.34
CA GLU A 61 7.38 -9.43 16.50
C GLU A 61 7.52 -8.41 17.63
N ARG A 62 8.75 -7.96 17.88
CA ARG A 62 9.04 -7.08 19.00
C ARG A 62 8.20 -5.81 19.00
N ARG A 63 8.03 -5.20 17.83
CA ARG A 63 7.24 -3.97 17.67
C ARG A 63 5.87 -4.22 17.08
N ASN A 64 5.51 -5.48 16.81
CA ASN A 64 4.26 -5.87 16.18
C ASN A 64 4.01 -5.13 14.86
N ILE A 65 5.00 -5.10 13.99
CA ILE A 65 4.89 -4.42 12.70
C ILE A 65 5.15 -5.35 11.51
N LEU A 66 4.40 -5.12 10.43
CA LEU A 66 4.73 -5.62 9.11
C LEU A 66 5.72 -4.65 8.47
N GLN A 67 6.75 -5.18 7.83
CA GLN A 67 7.62 -4.35 7.03
C GLN A 67 6.86 -3.89 5.78
N SER A 68 7.30 -2.82 5.16
CA SER A 68 6.61 -2.23 4.02
C SER A 68 6.41 -3.26 2.90
N THR A 69 5.17 -3.40 2.49
CA THR A 69 4.77 -4.33 1.43
C THR A 69 3.73 -3.62 0.57
N GLY A 70 3.90 -3.68 -0.73
CA GLY A 70 2.99 -3.03 -1.66
C GLY A 70 2.68 -3.91 -2.86
N PHE A 71 1.48 -3.79 -3.37
CA PHE A 71 1.03 -4.53 -4.54
C PHE A 71 0.36 -3.58 -5.52
N LEU A 72 0.67 -3.76 -6.80
CA LEU A 72 -0.12 -3.18 -7.87
C LEU A 72 -0.98 -4.30 -8.44
N VAL A 73 -2.31 -4.15 -8.31
CA VAL A 73 -3.29 -5.17 -8.68
C VAL A 73 -4.03 -4.74 -9.94
N ARG A 74 -4.12 -5.64 -10.93
CA ARG A 74 -4.87 -5.40 -12.16
C ARG A 74 -6.37 -5.48 -11.90
N PRO A 75 -7.20 -4.93 -12.80
CA PRO A 75 -8.67 -5.04 -12.66
C PRO A 75 -9.19 -6.46 -12.57
N ASP A 76 -8.50 -7.45 -13.17
CA ASP A 76 -8.86 -8.86 -13.09
C ASP A 76 -8.42 -9.53 -11.78
N LYS A 77 -7.89 -8.76 -10.83
CA LYS A 77 -7.42 -9.19 -9.51
C LYS A 77 -6.10 -9.96 -9.52
N THR A 78 -5.40 -9.99 -10.63
CA THR A 78 -4.03 -10.53 -10.66
C THR A 78 -3.03 -9.46 -10.25
N ILE A 79 -1.92 -9.88 -9.64
CA ILE A 79 -0.88 -8.98 -9.17
C ILE A 79 0.09 -8.67 -10.32
N ALA A 80 0.18 -7.39 -10.68
CA ALA A 80 1.12 -6.92 -11.69
C ALA A 80 2.53 -6.76 -11.13
N VAL A 81 2.62 -6.19 -9.92
CA VAL A 81 3.89 -5.90 -9.24
C VAL A 81 3.71 -6.12 -7.76
N SER A 82 4.70 -6.72 -7.12
CA SER A 82 4.78 -6.80 -5.67
C SER A 82 6.12 -6.25 -5.20
N GLN A 83 6.10 -5.54 -4.09
CA GLN A 83 7.29 -4.97 -3.46
C GLN A 83 7.32 -5.40 -2.00
N TYR A 84 8.43 -6.00 -1.58
CA TYR A 84 8.64 -6.45 -0.21
C TYR A 84 9.89 -5.80 0.35
N SER A 85 9.79 -5.26 1.55
CA SER A 85 10.94 -4.78 2.29
C SER A 85 11.21 -5.70 3.49
N SER A 86 12.46 -6.04 3.71
CA SER A 86 12.89 -6.78 4.89
C SER A 86 13.26 -5.85 6.05
N GLY A 87 13.20 -4.55 5.85
CA GLY A 87 13.54 -3.52 6.83
C GLY A 87 12.69 -2.27 6.66
N PRO A 88 13.03 -1.17 7.35
CA PRO A 88 12.15 0.00 7.44
C PRO A 88 12.21 0.97 6.25
N ILE A 89 13.10 0.77 5.29
CA ILE A 89 13.39 1.80 4.26
C ILE A 89 12.64 1.60 2.95
N GLY A 90 12.58 0.37 2.43
CA GLY A 90 11.97 0.10 1.12
C GLY A 90 10.49 0.44 1.08
N ARG A 91 10.05 1.07 -0.01
CA ARG A 91 8.65 1.51 -0.20
C ARG A 91 8.26 1.41 -1.67
N LEU A 92 6.99 1.09 -1.90
CA LEU A 92 6.37 1.30 -3.20
C LEU A 92 6.01 2.78 -3.30
N VAL A 93 6.51 3.48 -4.32
CA VAL A 93 6.29 4.92 -4.47
C VAL A 93 5.29 5.21 -5.60
N TRP A 94 4.50 6.28 -5.44
CA TRP A 94 3.41 6.59 -6.38
C TRP A 94 3.93 6.92 -7.79
N GLN A 95 5.12 7.49 -7.90
CA GLN A 95 5.72 7.83 -9.20
C GLN A 95 5.95 6.56 -10.04
N ASP A 96 6.49 5.51 -9.40
CA ASP A 96 6.73 4.23 -10.08
C ASP A 96 5.41 3.54 -10.43
N VAL A 97 4.43 3.57 -9.54
CA VAL A 97 3.11 2.99 -9.78
C VAL A 97 2.45 3.68 -10.98
N LEU A 98 2.46 5.00 -11.00
CA LEU A 98 1.86 5.78 -12.09
C LEU A 98 2.54 5.47 -13.42
N GLY A 99 3.88 5.45 -13.44
CA GLY A 99 4.67 5.13 -14.63
C GLY A 99 4.39 3.73 -15.17
N LEU A 100 4.29 2.73 -14.28
CA LEU A 100 3.97 1.36 -14.65
C LEU A 100 2.57 1.22 -15.24
N VAL A 101 1.58 1.86 -14.64
CA VAL A 101 0.20 1.82 -15.15
C VAL A 101 0.12 2.44 -16.53
N GLN A 102 0.76 3.58 -16.73
CA GLN A 102 0.82 4.24 -18.04
C GLN A 102 1.49 3.35 -19.08
N PHE A 103 2.59 2.68 -18.70
CA PHE A 103 3.29 1.74 -19.57
C PHE A 103 2.40 0.55 -19.95
N TYR A 104 1.70 -0.05 -18.99
CA TYR A 104 0.80 -1.17 -19.25
C TYR A 104 -0.37 -0.79 -20.17
N LYS A 105 -0.93 0.41 -19.99
CA LYS A 105 -1.99 0.91 -20.87
C LYS A 105 -1.52 1.08 -22.32
N LYS A 106 -0.31 1.57 -22.51
CA LYS A 106 0.30 1.69 -23.84
C LYS A 106 0.52 0.32 -24.47
N SER A 107 1.02 -0.64 -23.71
CA SER A 107 1.33 -1.98 -24.19
C SER A 107 0.09 -2.80 -24.53
N ALA A 108 -1.06 -2.47 -23.94
CA ALA A 108 -2.32 -3.18 -24.16
C ALA A 108 -3.02 -2.74 -25.47
N LYS A 109 -2.50 -1.74 -26.14
CA LYS A 109 -3.03 -1.29 -27.44
C LYS A 109 -2.35 -2.05 -28.60
#